data_71084f849517e971cf1ed7da8fd475ec
#
_entry.id   71084f849517e971cf1ed7da8fd475ec
#
_cell.length_a   1.000
_cell.length_b   1.000
_cell.length_c   1.000
_cell.angle_alpha   90.00
_cell.angle_beta   90.00
_cell.angle_gamma   90.00
#
_symmetry.space_group_name_H-M   'P 1'
#
loop_
_entity.id
_entity.type
_entity.pdbx_description
1 polymer ?
#
loop_
_entity_poly.entity_id
_entity_poly.type
_entity_poly.pdbx_seq_one_letter_code
_entity_poly.pdbx_strand_id
1 'polypeptide(L)'
;MNHDRKPPDEDDAALFRSAIGPVRELPPADAPPQRPKLRPGTRMGDLDEADARDEFRRMLGPDTIEAGDTLRHRRDEVPVRVLKRLAQGQYAAQDELDLHHATAAGAEALLRSFLLDARDRGAHCVRVIHGKGLGSGGVPVLKNLVDRLLRQRSDVLAFHSAPASQGGTGAVLVLLRPR
;
A
#
# COMPACT_ATOMS: atom_id res chain seq x y z
N MET A 1 -29.99 -17.74 -4.97
CA MET A 1 -30.72 -17.59 -6.23
C MET A 1 -29.68 -17.78 -7.35
N ASN A 2 -29.64 -18.98 -7.92
CA ASN A 2 -28.78 -19.34 -9.06
C ASN A 2 -29.38 -18.69 -10.31
N HIS A 3 -28.61 -17.83 -10.97
CA HIS A 3 -28.92 -17.37 -12.30
C HIS A 3 -28.41 -18.46 -13.30
N ASP A 4 -29.31 -19.35 -13.71
CA ASP A 4 -29.12 -20.23 -14.88
C ASP A 4 -28.85 -19.33 -16.10
N ARG A 5 -27.60 -19.25 -16.54
CA ARG A 5 -27.28 -18.77 -17.88
C ARG A 5 -27.60 -19.91 -18.85
N LYS A 6 -28.76 -19.82 -19.50
CA LYS A 6 -29.09 -20.62 -20.67
C LYS A 6 -27.96 -20.46 -21.71
N PRO A 7 -27.43 -21.56 -22.29
CA PRO A 7 -26.44 -21.45 -23.37
C PRO A 7 -27.04 -20.66 -24.53
N PRO A 8 -26.24 -19.88 -25.29
CA PRO A 8 -26.73 -19.12 -26.44
C PRO A 8 -27.35 -20.09 -27.45
N ASP A 9 -28.53 -19.74 -27.97
CA ASP A 9 -29.26 -20.51 -28.96
C ASP A 9 -28.39 -20.62 -30.21
N GLU A 10 -28.39 -21.79 -30.86
CA GLU A 10 -27.67 -22.02 -32.14
C GLU A 10 -28.14 -21.06 -33.26
N ASP A 11 -29.36 -20.55 -33.16
CA ASP A 11 -29.92 -19.53 -34.04
C ASP A 11 -29.22 -18.17 -33.89
N ASP A 12 -28.83 -17.75 -32.67
CA ASP A 12 -28.13 -16.49 -32.44
C ASP A 12 -26.72 -16.50 -33.05
N ALA A 13 -26.05 -17.65 -33.02
CA ALA A 13 -24.76 -17.82 -33.65
C ALA A 13 -24.83 -17.82 -35.17
N ALA A 14 -25.93 -18.34 -35.75
CA ALA A 14 -26.18 -18.33 -37.20
C ALA A 14 -26.50 -16.92 -37.69
N LEU A 15 -27.33 -16.17 -36.96
CA LEU A 15 -27.66 -14.76 -37.23
C LEU A 15 -26.41 -13.86 -37.19
N PHE A 16 -25.55 -14.08 -36.20
CA PHE A 16 -24.31 -13.33 -36.07
C PHE A 16 -23.34 -13.58 -37.23
N ARG A 17 -23.19 -14.85 -37.68
CA ARG A 17 -22.37 -15.19 -38.87
C ARG A 17 -22.94 -14.61 -40.16
N SER A 18 -24.24 -14.56 -40.28
CA SER A 18 -24.93 -13.97 -41.45
C SER A 18 -24.73 -12.45 -41.54
N ALA A 19 -24.67 -11.77 -40.40
CA ALA A 19 -24.52 -10.31 -40.34
C ALA A 19 -23.07 -9.84 -40.59
N ILE A 20 -22.04 -10.64 -40.20
CA ILE A 20 -20.62 -10.25 -40.27
C ILE A 20 -19.97 -10.70 -41.61
N GLY A 21 -20.58 -11.61 -42.36
CA GLY A 21 -19.99 -12.20 -43.58
C GLY A 21 -18.90 -13.23 -43.29
N PRO A 22 -18.15 -13.70 -44.31
CA PRO A 22 -17.18 -14.76 -44.16
C PRO A 22 -16.03 -14.30 -43.24
N VAL A 23 -16.00 -14.81 -42.02
CA VAL A 23 -14.94 -14.56 -41.03
C VAL A 23 -13.77 -15.48 -41.34
N ARG A 24 -12.57 -14.92 -41.46
CA ARG A 24 -11.35 -15.71 -41.58
C ARG A 24 -11.05 -16.32 -40.21
N GLU A 25 -11.16 -17.65 -40.11
CA GLU A 25 -10.74 -18.35 -38.89
C GLU A 25 -9.24 -18.13 -38.68
N LEU A 26 -8.90 -17.59 -37.54
CA LEU A 26 -7.50 -17.51 -37.12
C LEU A 26 -7.04 -18.93 -36.76
N PRO A 27 -5.81 -19.33 -37.16
CA PRO A 27 -5.24 -20.57 -36.67
C PRO A 27 -5.25 -20.60 -35.14
N PRO A 28 -5.43 -21.76 -34.50
CA PRO A 28 -5.42 -21.87 -33.06
C PRO A 28 -4.16 -21.19 -32.55
N ALA A 29 -4.35 -20.15 -31.74
CA ALA A 29 -3.24 -19.45 -31.14
C ALA A 29 -2.43 -20.47 -30.31
N ASP A 30 -1.13 -20.57 -30.55
CA ASP A 30 -0.25 -21.33 -29.68
C ASP A 30 -0.53 -20.92 -28.23
N ALA A 31 -0.73 -21.91 -27.37
CA ALA A 31 -1.00 -21.64 -25.96
C ALA A 31 0.03 -20.63 -25.43
N PRO A 32 -0.41 -19.53 -24.80
CA PRO A 32 0.52 -18.53 -24.33
C PRO A 32 1.59 -19.20 -23.46
N PRO A 33 2.86 -18.86 -23.62
CA PRO A 33 3.95 -19.49 -22.87
C PRO A 33 3.57 -19.48 -21.40
N GLN A 34 3.49 -20.65 -20.78
CA GLN A 34 3.19 -20.77 -19.37
C GLN A 34 4.22 -19.96 -18.63
N ARG A 35 3.78 -18.85 -18.01
CA ARG A 35 4.65 -18.07 -17.11
C ARG A 35 5.23 -19.05 -16.10
N PRO A 36 6.55 -19.10 -15.93
CA PRO A 36 7.16 -19.98 -14.93
C PRO A 36 6.44 -19.71 -13.61
N LYS A 37 5.84 -20.75 -13.02
CA LYS A 37 5.29 -20.65 -11.67
C LYS A 37 6.44 -20.17 -10.80
N LEU A 38 6.27 -18.99 -10.18
CA LEU A 38 7.20 -18.50 -9.17
C LEU A 38 7.42 -19.67 -8.20
N ARG A 39 8.68 -20.10 -8.07
CA ARG A 39 9.04 -21.12 -7.09
C ARG A 39 8.56 -20.60 -5.74
N PRO A 40 7.91 -21.42 -4.87
CA PRO A 40 7.60 -21.01 -3.51
C PRO A 40 8.88 -20.43 -2.92
N GLY A 41 8.78 -19.26 -2.27
CA GLY A 41 9.91 -18.60 -1.62
C GLY A 41 10.68 -19.65 -0.82
N THR A 42 11.99 -19.67 -0.96
CA THR A 42 12.82 -20.65 -0.26
C THR A 42 12.56 -20.47 1.24
N ARG A 43 12.22 -21.56 1.93
CA ARG A 43 12.00 -21.62 3.40
C ARG A 43 13.06 -20.87 4.22
N MET A 44 14.24 -20.68 3.65
CA MET A 44 15.34 -19.88 4.17
C MET A 44 15.01 -18.38 4.15
N GLY A 45 14.43 -17.84 3.06
CA GLY A 45 14.05 -16.43 2.97
C GLY A 45 12.92 -16.07 3.94
N ASP A 46 11.98 -16.98 4.18
CA ASP A 46 10.91 -16.78 5.15
C ASP A 46 11.43 -16.78 6.60
N LEU A 47 12.46 -17.58 6.90
CA LEU A 47 13.14 -17.62 8.18
C LEU A 47 13.96 -16.35 8.42
N ASP A 48 14.74 -15.91 7.43
CA ASP A 48 15.52 -14.66 7.50
C ASP A 48 14.61 -13.44 7.71
N GLU A 49 13.43 -13.43 7.09
CA GLU A 49 12.44 -12.36 7.26
C GLU A 49 11.78 -12.40 8.65
N ALA A 50 11.51 -13.60 9.19
CA ALA A 50 10.97 -13.76 10.53
C ALA A 50 11.98 -13.32 11.58
N ASP A 51 13.24 -13.69 11.43
CA ASP A 51 14.34 -13.27 12.34
C ASP A 51 14.56 -11.75 12.30
N ALA A 52 14.54 -11.13 11.11
CA ALA A 52 14.63 -9.69 10.96
C ALA A 52 13.45 -8.95 11.61
N ARG A 53 12.24 -9.50 11.51
CA ARG A 53 11.04 -8.95 12.19
C ARG A 53 11.17 -9.06 13.71
N ASP A 54 11.68 -10.16 14.23
CA ASP A 54 11.86 -10.38 15.67
C ASP A 54 12.98 -9.52 16.25
N GLU A 55 14.06 -9.31 15.50
CA GLU A 55 15.10 -8.36 15.86
C GLU A 55 14.57 -6.94 15.88
N PHE A 56 13.83 -6.51 14.86
CA PHE A 56 13.19 -5.20 14.84
C PHE A 56 12.20 -5.02 16.00
N ARG A 57 11.40 -6.06 16.32
CA ARG A 57 10.49 -6.04 17.47
C ARG A 57 11.25 -5.84 18.80
N ARG A 58 12.40 -6.48 18.97
CA ARG A 58 13.26 -6.29 20.16
C ARG A 58 13.83 -4.88 20.26
N MET A 59 14.07 -4.22 19.12
CA MET A 59 14.57 -2.84 19.07
C MET A 59 13.49 -1.78 19.35
N LEU A 60 12.19 -2.14 19.29
CA LEU A 60 11.10 -1.17 19.42
C LEU A 60 10.88 -0.68 20.86
N GLY A 61 11.38 -1.32 21.87
CA GLY A 61 11.25 -0.87 23.26
C GLY A 61 9.80 -0.78 23.79
N PRO A 62 9.60 -0.16 24.97
CA PRO A 62 8.31 -0.10 25.64
C PRO A 62 7.26 0.80 24.93
N ASP A 63 7.67 1.71 24.07
CA ASP A 63 6.78 2.64 23.34
C ASP A 63 6.28 2.05 22.01
N THR A 64 6.09 0.73 21.96
CA THR A 64 5.62 0.05 20.76
C THR A 64 4.18 0.43 20.43
N ILE A 65 3.94 0.90 19.20
CA ILE A 65 2.63 1.26 18.68
C ILE A 65 1.85 0.00 18.33
N GLU A 66 0.62 -0.10 18.79
CA GLU A 66 -0.28 -1.22 18.50
C GLU A 66 -1.05 -1.03 17.17
N ALA A 67 -1.68 -2.10 16.68
CA ALA A 67 -2.41 -2.07 15.40
C ALA A 67 -3.56 -1.04 15.39
N GLY A 68 -4.28 -0.90 16.52
CA GLY A 68 -5.38 0.05 16.72
C GLY A 68 -4.96 1.49 16.93
N ASP A 69 -3.71 1.75 17.28
CA ASP A 69 -3.25 3.09 17.64
C ASP A 69 -3.27 4.05 16.47
N THR A 70 -3.50 5.32 16.78
CA THR A 70 -3.43 6.41 15.82
C THR A 70 -2.02 6.96 15.77
N LEU A 71 -1.37 6.92 14.61
CA LEU A 71 -0.14 7.65 14.37
C LEU A 71 -0.43 9.14 14.36
N ARG A 72 0.35 9.92 15.11
CA ARG A 72 0.27 11.38 15.10
C ARG A 72 1.59 12.01 15.49
N HIS A 73 1.95 13.03 14.75
CA HIS A 73 3.11 13.86 15.03
C HIS A 73 2.93 15.22 14.37
N ARG A 74 3.48 16.25 14.97
CA ARG A 74 3.66 17.57 14.36
C ARG A 74 4.94 18.20 14.91
N ARG A 75 5.59 19.01 14.11
CA ARG A 75 6.64 19.88 14.57
C ARG A 75 6.06 21.08 15.31
N ASP A 76 6.82 21.66 16.23
CA ASP A 76 6.33 22.77 17.07
C ASP A 76 5.90 24.01 16.26
N GLU A 77 6.57 24.26 15.14
CA GLU A 77 6.21 25.33 14.22
C GLU A 77 4.88 25.13 13.48
N VAL A 78 4.34 23.90 13.47
CA VAL A 78 3.08 23.58 12.80
C VAL A 78 1.90 23.81 13.74
N PRO A 79 0.93 24.67 13.42
CA PRO A 79 -0.23 24.91 14.27
C PRO A 79 -1.08 23.64 14.48
N VAL A 80 -1.64 23.47 15.67
CA VAL A 80 -2.50 22.31 16.01
C VAL A 80 -3.69 22.18 15.05
N ARG A 81 -4.23 23.27 14.54
CA ARG A 81 -5.32 23.25 13.54
C ARG A 81 -4.95 22.52 12.25
N VAL A 82 -3.67 22.57 11.83
CA VAL A 82 -3.17 21.83 10.66
C VAL A 82 -3.25 20.33 10.89
N LEU A 83 -2.79 19.87 12.06
CA LEU A 83 -2.88 18.45 12.42
C LEU A 83 -4.35 17.97 12.51
N LYS A 84 -5.27 18.79 13.05
CA LYS A 84 -6.70 18.46 13.06
C LYS A 84 -7.29 18.32 11.66
N ARG A 85 -6.94 19.23 10.74
CA ARG A 85 -7.38 19.17 9.33
C ARG A 85 -6.80 17.94 8.62
N LEU A 86 -5.55 17.58 8.93
CA LEU A 86 -4.90 16.38 8.40
C LEU A 86 -5.64 15.11 8.88
N ALA A 87 -5.96 15.02 10.17
CA ALA A 87 -6.73 13.94 10.76
C ALA A 87 -8.11 13.76 10.11
N GLN A 88 -8.71 14.86 9.66
CA GLN A 88 -10.01 14.88 8.97
C GLN A 88 -9.90 14.59 7.46
N GLY A 89 -8.69 14.39 6.93
CA GLY A 89 -8.48 14.15 5.50
C GLY A 89 -8.75 15.38 4.62
N GLN A 90 -8.68 16.58 5.17
CA GLN A 90 -8.91 17.83 4.42
C GLN A 90 -7.74 18.24 3.52
N TYR A 91 -6.64 17.50 3.56
CA TYR A 91 -5.53 17.64 2.61
C TYR A 91 -5.60 16.50 1.61
N ALA A 92 -5.72 16.84 0.33
CA ALA A 92 -5.68 15.85 -0.74
C ALA A 92 -4.27 15.24 -0.83
N ALA A 93 -4.17 13.93 -0.76
CA ALA A 93 -2.91 13.24 -1.05
C ALA A 93 -2.59 13.40 -2.55
N GLN A 94 -1.42 13.95 -2.85
CA GLN A 94 -0.96 14.21 -4.22
C GLN A 94 -0.18 13.01 -4.77
N ASP A 95 0.26 12.11 -3.88
CA ASP A 95 0.96 10.89 -4.22
C ASP A 95 0.75 9.82 -3.14
N GLU A 96 1.01 8.56 -3.48
CA GLU A 96 0.75 7.42 -2.60
C GLU A 96 1.84 6.36 -2.68
N LEU A 97 2.22 5.81 -1.52
CA LEU A 97 3.10 4.66 -1.40
C LEU A 97 2.39 3.54 -0.65
N ASP A 98 2.35 2.36 -1.25
CA ASP A 98 1.84 1.16 -0.62
C ASP A 98 2.97 0.22 -0.17
N LEU A 99 3.03 -0.03 1.14
CA LEU A 99 4.05 -0.87 1.78
C LEU A 99 3.47 -2.16 2.39
N HIS A 100 2.16 -2.42 2.25
CA HIS A 100 1.49 -3.47 3.05
C HIS A 100 2.00 -4.90 2.84
N HIS A 101 2.72 -5.15 1.75
CA HIS A 101 3.40 -6.42 1.46
C HIS A 101 4.92 -6.33 1.48
N ALA A 102 5.48 -5.18 1.86
CA ALA A 102 6.92 -4.99 1.89
C ALA A 102 7.56 -5.63 3.13
N THR A 103 8.80 -6.10 2.98
CA THR A 103 9.66 -6.43 4.13
C THR A 103 10.06 -5.16 4.88
N ALA A 104 10.49 -5.25 6.13
CA ALA A 104 10.91 -4.09 6.89
C ALA A 104 12.07 -3.33 6.21
N ALA A 105 13.08 -4.04 5.72
CA ALA A 105 14.21 -3.44 5.02
C ALA A 105 13.80 -2.81 3.68
N GLY A 106 12.95 -3.50 2.90
CA GLY A 106 12.41 -2.96 1.65
C GLY A 106 11.53 -1.73 1.87
N ALA A 107 10.68 -1.75 2.92
CA ALA A 107 9.82 -0.63 3.27
C ALA A 107 10.62 0.63 3.65
N GLU A 108 11.74 0.49 4.37
CA GLU A 108 12.61 1.61 4.70
C GLU A 108 13.19 2.26 3.45
N ALA A 109 13.75 1.47 2.54
CA ALA A 109 14.34 1.96 1.29
C ALA A 109 13.28 2.64 0.41
N LEU A 110 12.12 2.01 0.22
CA LEU A 110 11.01 2.53 -0.56
C LEU A 110 10.47 3.85 0.02
N LEU A 111 10.26 3.92 1.34
CA LEU A 111 9.77 5.12 1.99
C LEU A 111 10.74 6.29 1.86
N ARG A 112 12.04 6.05 2.04
CA ARG A 112 13.08 7.09 1.88
C ARG A 112 13.11 7.65 0.47
N SER A 113 13.13 6.79 -0.56
CA SER A 113 13.11 7.19 -1.96
C SER A 113 11.82 7.95 -2.30
N PHE A 114 10.66 7.40 -1.94
CA PHE A 114 9.36 8.01 -2.21
C PHE A 114 9.23 9.43 -1.66
N LEU A 115 9.64 9.65 -0.40
CA LEU A 115 9.54 10.97 0.22
C LEU A 115 10.48 12.00 -0.43
N LEU A 116 11.65 11.59 -0.90
CA LEU A 116 12.55 12.45 -1.66
C LEU A 116 11.94 12.82 -3.00
N ASP A 117 11.46 11.83 -3.75
CA ASP A 117 10.83 12.02 -5.06
C ASP A 117 9.56 12.88 -4.96
N ALA A 118 8.71 12.63 -3.97
CA ALA A 118 7.51 13.42 -3.74
C ALA A 118 7.84 14.89 -3.47
N ARG A 119 8.84 15.14 -2.62
CA ARG A 119 9.31 16.51 -2.33
C ARG A 119 9.89 17.17 -3.58
N ASP A 120 10.67 16.45 -4.38
CA ASP A 120 11.29 16.99 -5.58
C ASP A 120 10.26 17.33 -6.66
N ARG A 121 9.13 16.61 -6.70
CA ARG A 121 7.94 16.94 -7.51
C ARG A 121 7.05 18.04 -6.89
N GLY A 122 7.38 18.56 -5.73
CA GLY A 122 6.61 19.60 -5.05
C GLY A 122 5.32 19.11 -4.37
N ALA A 123 5.22 17.83 -4.07
CA ALA A 123 4.08 17.30 -3.32
C ALA A 123 4.12 17.78 -1.86
N HIS A 124 3.00 18.35 -1.39
CA HIS A 124 2.86 18.85 -0.02
C HIS A 124 2.18 17.87 0.93
N CYS A 125 1.35 16.98 0.40
CA CYS A 125 0.66 15.96 1.15
C CYS A 125 0.73 14.64 0.40
N VAL A 126 1.18 13.59 1.09
CA VAL A 126 1.27 12.24 0.53
C VAL A 126 0.62 11.24 1.48
N ARG A 127 0.20 10.09 0.94
CA ARG A 127 -0.35 8.97 1.71
C ARG A 127 0.63 7.80 1.70
N VAL A 128 0.85 7.19 2.88
CA VAL A 128 1.65 5.97 3.01
C VAL A 128 0.76 4.89 3.63
N ILE A 129 0.59 3.77 2.94
CA ILE A 129 -0.18 2.61 3.37
C ILE A 129 0.80 1.58 3.92
N HIS A 130 0.75 1.32 5.22
CA HIS A 130 1.61 0.35 5.91
C HIS A 130 0.86 -0.91 6.37
N GLY A 131 -0.47 -0.91 6.16
CA GLY A 131 -1.34 -1.97 6.64
C GLY A 131 -1.61 -1.91 8.14
N LYS A 132 -2.59 -2.69 8.60
CA LYS A 132 -2.97 -2.75 10.02
C LYS A 132 -2.10 -3.68 10.85
N GLY A 133 -1.26 -4.50 10.22
CA GLY A 133 -0.35 -5.41 10.92
C GLY A 133 -1.03 -6.64 11.54
N LEU A 134 -2.23 -7.00 11.09
CA LEU A 134 -3.00 -8.14 11.65
C LEU A 134 -2.30 -9.50 11.42
N GLY A 135 -1.39 -9.61 10.45
CA GLY A 135 -0.63 -10.82 10.14
C GLY A 135 0.72 -10.96 10.86
N SER A 136 1.11 -10.00 11.70
CA SER A 136 2.48 -9.92 12.27
C SER A 136 2.58 -10.43 13.72
N GLY A 137 1.65 -11.29 14.17
CA GLY A 137 1.71 -11.82 15.55
C GLY A 137 1.58 -10.77 16.65
N GLY A 138 0.81 -9.69 16.40
CA GLY A 138 0.44 -8.67 17.41
C GLY A 138 1.14 -7.32 17.28
N VAL A 139 2.41 -7.25 16.87
CA VAL A 139 3.13 -5.97 16.73
C VAL A 139 3.18 -5.55 15.26
N PRO A 140 2.59 -4.40 14.86
CA PRO A 140 2.59 -3.93 13.48
C PRO A 140 3.96 -3.33 13.10
N VAL A 141 4.88 -4.18 12.63
CA VAL A 141 6.27 -3.83 12.32
C VAL A 141 6.37 -2.63 11.37
N LEU A 142 5.67 -2.66 10.24
CA LEU A 142 5.72 -1.59 9.23
C LEU A 142 5.16 -0.27 9.77
N LYS A 143 4.12 -0.30 10.59
CA LYS A 143 3.55 0.89 11.22
C LYS A 143 4.55 1.57 12.15
N ASN A 144 5.22 0.80 13.00
CA ASN A 144 6.26 1.29 13.90
C ASN A 144 7.48 1.83 13.12
N LEU A 145 7.88 1.14 12.05
CA LEU A 145 8.96 1.58 11.16
C LEU A 145 8.63 2.94 10.52
N VAL A 146 7.41 3.06 9.95
CA VAL A 146 6.95 4.30 9.30
C VAL A 146 6.90 5.45 10.30
N ASP A 147 6.33 5.25 11.50
CA ASP A 147 6.28 6.29 12.55
C ASP A 147 7.69 6.77 12.90
N ARG A 148 8.63 5.86 13.16
CA ARG A 148 10.01 6.19 13.51
C ARG A 148 10.72 6.97 12.40
N LEU A 149 10.62 6.50 11.16
CA LEU A 149 11.27 7.14 10.01
C LEU A 149 10.71 8.53 9.74
N LEU A 150 9.39 8.71 9.81
CA LEU A 150 8.76 10.00 9.59
C LEU A 150 9.14 11.03 10.67
N ARG A 151 9.25 10.62 11.94
CA ARG A 151 9.70 11.52 13.04
C ARG A 151 11.13 12.00 12.88
N GLN A 152 12.01 11.16 12.34
CA GLN A 152 13.42 11.47 12.15
C GLN A 152 13.70 12.46 11.01
N ARG A 153 12.75 12.63 10.08
CA ARG A 153 12.96 13.43 8.87
C ARG A 153 12.62 14.91 9.12
N SER A 154 13.58 15.79 8.79
CA SER A 154 13.40 17.25 8.93
C SER A 154 12.42 17.87 7.92
N ASP A 155 12.20 17.19 6.79
CA ASP A 155 11.26 17.61 5.74
C ASP A 155 9.81 17.18 6.00
N VAL A 156 9.55 16.32 7.00
CA VAL A 156 8.21 15.98 7.47
C VAL A 156 7.76 17.02 8.49
N LEU A 157 6.68 17.74 8.19
CA LEU A 157 6.11 18.77 9.04
C LEU A 157 5.11 18.21 10.06
N ALA A 158 4.24 17.34 9.60
CA ALA A 158 3.24 16.66 10.42
C ALA A 158 2.77 15.38 9.73
N PHE A 159 2.29 14.42 10.53
CA PHE A 159 1.56 13.28 10.00
C PHE A 159 0.46 12.85 10.97
N HIS A 160 -0.58 12.22 10.41
CA HIS A 160 -1.69 11.64 11.16
C HIS A 160 -2.22 10.42 10.43
N SER A 161 -2.66 9.38 11.19
CA SER A 161 -3.38 8.26 10.58
C SER A 161 -4.53 8.78 9.73
N ALA A 162 -4.73 8.17 8.57
CA ALA A 162 -5.76 8.57 7.63
C ALA A 162 -7.17 8.40 8.23
N PRO A 163 -8.18 9.15 7.77
CA PRO A 163 -9.56 8.88 8.14
C PRO A 163 -10.00 7.48 7.65
N ALA A 164 -11.06 6.93 8.24
CA ALA A 164 -11.53 5.57 7.94
C ALA A 164 -11.77 5.32 6.44
N SER A 165 -12.27 6.33 5.72
CA SER A 165 -12.50 6.29 4.27
C SER A 165 -11.21 6.24 3.42
N GLN A 166 -10.05 6.52 4.02
CA GLN A 166 -8.75 6.58 3.35
C GLN A 166 -7.73 5.58 3.91
N GLY A 167 -8.19 4.53 4.62
CA GLY A 167 -7.35 3.47 5.15
C GLY A 167 -7.27 3.39 6.67
N GLY A 168 -7.77 4.38 7.41
CA GLY A 168 -7.82 4.38 8.87
C GLY A 168 -6.44 4.24 9.51
N THR A 169 -6.35 3.40 10.55
CA THR A 169 -5.09 3.11 11.27
C THR A 169 -4.06 2.30 10.46
N GLY A 170 -4.43 1.86 9.23
CA GLY A 170 -3.52 1.16 8.30
C GLY A 170 -2.82 2.08 7.32
N ALA A 171 -3.12 3.38 7.31
CA ALA A 171 -2.51 4.38 6.46
C ALA A 171 -2.21 5.67 7.22
N VAL A 172 -1.28 6.46 6.73
CA VAL A 172 -0.89 7.75 7.31
C VAL A 172 -0.82 8.83 6.23
N LEU A 173 -1.41 9.99 6.49
CA LEU A 173 -1.25 11.21 5.70
C LEU A 173 -0.05 11.99 6.24
N VAL A 174 0.83 12.41 5.36
CA VAL A 174 2.10 13.07 5.68
C VAL A 174 2.15 14.42 5.00
N LEU A 175 2.37 15.49 5.76
CA LEU A 175 2.64 16.82 5.23
C LEU A 175 4.15 17.04 5.12
N LEU A 176 4.58 17.39 3.93
CA LEU A 176 5.97 17.65 3.59
C LEU A 176 6.23 19.16 3.54
N ARG A 177 7.45 19.54 3.91
CA ARG A 177 7.95 20.91 3.77
C ARG A 177 8.15 21.21 2.29
N PRO A 178 7.62 22.32 1.78
CA PRO A 178 7.96 22.81 0.44
C PRO A 178 9.47 22.95 0.28
N ARG A 179 9.93 22.81 -0.94
CA ARG A 179 11.33 23.06 -1.31
C ARG A 179 11.65 24.53 -1.27
#